data_7f4416b5d6ff0d0e6332dd5d4f574590
#
_entry.id   7f4416b5d6ff0d0e6332dd5d4f574590
#
_cell.length_a   1.000
_cell.length_b   1.000
_cell.length_c   1.000
_cell.angle_alpha   90.00
_cell.angle_beta   90.00
_cell.angle_gamma   90.00
#
_symmetry.space_group_name_H-M   'P 1'
#
loop_
_entity.id
_entity.type
_entity.pdbx_description
1 polymer ?
#
loop_
_entity_poly.entity_id
_entity_poly.type
_entity_poly.pdbx_seq_one_letter_code
_entity_poly.pdbx_strand_id
1 'polypeptide(L)'
;MATWQASVWAPKGSLVLMSGENCAEPSHNGALSNWSYYVTMPMPASTFTIAVGYWVEVKPECTFRSQIPSPSSLSSTCTNKSSVSLPSCGHSAYPCRFQNPIAQAQDWIPYRVFAPDCLKLRSQEILLPLVAPCLSAAHCVLGTHPFSRVDVLIVPASFSSLGMASPHIIFLSQSVLSGRKHLCGVRLCHEIAHAWFGLAIGARDWTEEWISEGFATYLEDVFWANAQKLSEEAAKEQHQLKSLLRWRRLQDEVQNSEEELQVLRPNKENTSEVSDSGATIVKHGLNPGKIFMQVHYLKGYFVLHYLENEVGQKQFLKFFRLFVERFHGQLILSQDFLHMFMEKFSELRSQGLSMEAVYQNWLDVAGLPKPLLDDTLKWTESRLVREVQDEVTKWVEFSKKDRKGSRKRKCSRKDVVTFKELLPDQLVLLLELLFAVKSLSSRTLQWLQKHYCLREQDAEVRHRWCELVIKHKYTVAYGDLINFLEQHQAMGVYLYGELMVNEDARQQQLVHRCFIKLQEEMDPSLQKVVAEMIF
;
A
#
# COMPACT_ATOMS: atom_id res chain seq x y z
N MET A 1 5.25 -14.97 19.01
CA MET A 1 6.50 -14.21 18.92
C MET A 1 7.70 -15.13 19.14
N ALA A 2 8.72 -15.05 18.30
CA ALA A 2 9.95 -15.83 18.40
C ALA A 2 11.18 -14.99 18.01
N THR A 3 12.31 -15.28 18.67
CA THR A 3 13.64 -14.88 18.20
C THR A 3 14.24 -16.00 17.37
N TRP A 4 15.16 -15.70 16.47
CA TRP A 4 15.81 -16.72 15.66
C TRP A 4 17.18 -16.31 15.19
N GLN A 5 17.95 -17.31 14.77
CA GLN A 5 19.23 -17.16 14.10
C GLN A 5 19.25 -18.08 12.89
N ALA A 6 19.76 -17.60 11.77
CA ALA A 6 19.84 -18.35 10.53
C ALA A 6 21.22 -18.25 9.92
N SER A 7 21.65 -19.33 9.26
CA SER A 7 22.87 -19.42 8.48
C SER A 7 22.52 -19.91 7.08
N VAL A 8 22.87 -19.12 6.06
CA VAL A 8 22.49 -19.37 4.66
C VAL A 8 23.74 -19.53 3.82
N TRP A 9 23.84 -20.66 3.17
CA TRP A 9 24.91 -20.98 2.21
C TRP A 9 24.41 -20.72 0.80
N ALA A 10 25.08 -19.82 0.08
CA ALA A 10 24.71 -19.43 -1.27
C ALA A 10 25.94 -19.42 -2.20
N PRO A 11 25.78 -19.57 -3.53
CA PRO A 11 26.87 -19.51 -4.48
C PRO A 11 27.68 -18.21 -4.34
N LYS A 12 28.99 -18.32 -4.48
CA LYS A 12 29.88 -17.15 -4.44
C LYS A 12 29.49 -16.12 -5.50
N GLY A 13 29.38 -14.87 -5.08
CA GLY A 13 28.92 -13.77 -5.94
C GLY A 13 27.44 -13.45 -5.84
N SER A 14 26.59 -14.36 -5.31
CA SER A 14 25.22 -14.01 -4.97
C SER A 14 25.15 -13.27 -3.63
N LEU A 15 24.12 -12.43 -3.48
CA LEU A 15 23.77 -11.79 -2.21
C LEU A 15 22.63 -12.56 -1.56
N VAL A 16 22.71 -12.71 -0.24
CA VAL A 16 21.59 -13.14 0.59
C VAL A 16 21.07 -11.92 1.32
N LEU A 17 19.79 -11.60 1.12
CA LEU A 17 19.06 -10.55 1.82
C LEU A 17 17.89 -11.19 2.54
N MET A 18 17.80 -11.04 3.84
CA MET A 18 16.74 -11.68 4.62
C MET A 18 16.39 -10.88 5.86
N SER A 19 15.34 -11.33 6.52
CA SER A 19 14.90 -10.76 7.79
C SER A 19 16.02 -10.76 8.83
N GLY A 20 16.06 -9.73 9.66
CA GLY A 20 16.97 -9.61 10.78
C GLY A 20 18.22 -8.82 10.52
N GLU A 21 19.02 -8.71 11.57
CA GLU A 21 20.35 -8.13 11.52
C GLU A 21 21.35 -9.16 10.97
N ASN A 22 22.34 -8.71 10.25
CA ASN A 22 23.43 -9.57 9.82
C ASN A 22 24.71 -9.25 10.60
N CYS A 23 25.44 -10.30 10.91
CA CYS A 23 26.80 -10.17 11.43
C CYS A 23 27.74 -10.04 10.25
N ALA A 24 28.60 -9.06 10.24
CA ALA A 24 29.79 -8.97 9.39
C ALA A 24 29.70 -9.44 7.91
N GLU A 25 30.81 -9.39 7.23
CA GLU A 25 31.01 -9.93 5.88
C GLU A 25 30.77 -11.46 5.85
N PRO A 26 30.20 -11.98 4.75
CA PRO A 26 29.98 -13.41 4.63
C PRO A 26 31.31 -14.19 4.67
N SER A 27 31.34 -15.31 5.37
CA SER A 27 32.50 -16.20 5.34
C SER A 27 32.48 -17.05 4.05
N HIS A 28 33.65 -17.26 3.45
CA HIS A 28 33.77 -17.98 2.20
C HIS A 28 34.35 -19.38 2.42
N ASN A 29 33.72 -20.40 1.80
CA ASN A 29 34.25 -21.76 1.79
C ASN A 29 34.10 -22.34 0.37
N GLY A 30 35.21 -22.36 -0.37
CA GLY A 30 35.22 -22.80 -1.76
C GLY A 30 34.29 -22.00 -2.68
N ALA A 31 33.34 -22.66 -3.28
CA ALA A 31 32.35 -22.05 -4.20
C ALA A 31 31.13 -21.42 -3.49
N LEU A 32 31.05 -21.52 -2.17
CA LEU A 32 29.93 -21.03 -1.37
C LEU A 32 30.35 -19.89 -0.44
N SER A 33 29.40 -19.02 -0.15
CA SER A 33 29.49 -17.98 0.88
C SER A 33 28.42 -18.26 1.94
N ASN A 34 28.80 -18.11 3.21
CA ASN A 34 27.88 -18.27 4.33
C ASN A 34 27.50 -16.90 4.90
N TRP A 35 26.21 -16.68 4.98
CA TRP A 35 25.59 -15.48 5.51
C TRP A 35 24.88 -15.80 6.83
N SER A 36 25.11 -15.01 7.88
CA SER A 36 24.49 -15.20 9.19
C SER A 36 23.59 -14.02 9.53
N TYR A 37 22.35 -14.34 9.93
CA TYR A 37 21.31 -13.37 10.31
C TYR A 37 20.69 -13.77 11.64
N TYR A 38 20.20 -12.77 12.38
CA TYR A 38 19.52 -13.01 13.67
C TYR A 38 18.48 -11.93 13.95
N VAL A 39 17.49 -12.28 14.75
CA VAL A 39 16.49 -11.36 15.32
C VAL A 39 16.49 -11.53 16.83
N THR A 40 16.75 -10.46 17.55
CA THR A 40 16.82 -10.46 19.02
C THR A 40 15.49 -10.08 19.67
N MET A 41 14.71 -9.19 19.05
CA MET A 41 13.37 -8.86 19.49
C MET A 41 12.39 -9.95 19.02
N PRO A 42 11.52 -10.48 19.88
CA PRO A 42 10.53 -11.47 19.44
C PRO A 42 9.60 -10.90 18.36
N MET A 43 9.49 -11.63 17.23
CA MET A 43 8.67 -11.29 16.07
C MET A 43 7.67 -12.39 15.75
N PRO A 44 6.56 -12.09 15.05
CA PRO A 44 5.71 -13.14 14.49
C PRO A 44 6.53 -14.06 13.56
N ALA A 45 6.43 -15.37 13.76
CA ALA A 45 7.23 -16.33 12.98
C ALA A 45 6.88 -16.30 11.48
N SER A 46 5.65 -15.90 11.13
CA SER A 46 5.17 -15.75 9.75
C SER A 46 5.86 -14.63 8.97
N THR A 47 6.59 -13.73 9.65
CA THR A 47 7.26 -12.58 9.02
C THR A 47 8.68 -12.87 8.56
N PHE A 48 9.12 -14.12 8.66
CA PHE A 48 10.43 -14.56 8.17
C PHE A 48 10.46 -14.55 6.64
N THR A 49 11.48 -13.90 6.06
CA THR A 49 11.69 -13.87 4.61
C THR A 49 13.16 -14.00 4.23
N ILE A 50 13.42 -14.54 3.06
CA ILE A 50 14.75 -14.71 2.49
C ILE A 50 14.72 -14.49 0.98
N ALA A 51 15.72 -13.78 0.48
CA ALA A 51 15.97 -13.60 -0.94
C ALA A 51 17.43 -13.92 -1.26
N VAL A 52 17.67 -14.73 -2.28
CA VAL A 52 19.02 -15.06 -2.76
C VAL A 52 19.09 -14.76 -4.26
N GLY A 53 20.07 -13.97 -4.67
CA GLY A 53 20.18 -13.58 -6.08
C GLY A 53 21.32 -12.62 -6.36
N TYR A 54 21.29 -12.04 -7.55
CA TYR A 54 22.29 -11.10 -8.02
C TYR A 54 21.67 -9.71 -8.08
N TRP A 55 21.92 -8.91 -7.04
CA TRP A 55 21.46 -7.53 -6.94
C TRP A 55 22.64 -6.59 -6.81
N VAL A 56 22.44 -5.35 -7.16
CA VAL A 56 23.38 -4.26 -6.93
C VAL A 56 22.85 -3.31 -5.87
N GLU A 57 23.73 -2.81 -5.02
CA GLU A 57 23.38 -1.74 -4.09
C GLU A 57 23.25 -0.42 -4.86
N VAL A 58 22.10 0.24 -4.71
CA VAL A 58 21.78 1.51 -5.35
C VAL A 58 22.32 2.64 -4.47
N LYS A 59 23.33 3.37 -4.98
CA LYS A 59 23.97 4.49 -4.27
C LYS A 59 23.71 5.80 -5.00
N PRO A 60 23.73 6.95 -4.30
CA PRO A 60 23.69 8.26 -4.96
C PRO A 60 24.85 8.40 -5.97
N GLU A 61 24.59 9.04 -7.12
CA GLU A 61 25.70 9.38 -8.03
C GLU A 61 26.67 10.33 -7.33
N CYS A 62 27.96 10.03 -7.42
CA CYS A 62 29.02 10.93 -7.01
C CYS A 62 29.19 12.08 -8.02
N THR A 63 28.18 12.91 -8.19
CA THR A 63 28.31 14.19 -8.86
C THR A 63 28.70 15.22 -7.82
N PHE A 64 29.97 15.61 -7.88
CA PHE A 64 30.60 16.77 -7.21
C PHE A 64 29.87 17.31 -5.97
N ARG A 65 30.53 17.17 -4.80
CA ARG A 65 30.34 17.95 -3.56
C ARG A 65 29.18 18.96 -3.60
N SER A 66 27.98 18.50 -3.52
CA SER A 66 26.86 19.32 -3.08
C SER A 66 26.27 18.64 -1.86
N GLN A 67 26.72 19.12 -0.72
CA GLN A 67 26.08 19.11 0.58
C GLN A 67 25.11 17.91 0.80
N ILE A 68 25.65 16.79 1.29
CA ILE A 68 24.87 15.97 2.23
C ILE A 68 24.39 16.98 3.27
N PRO A 69 23.08 17.22 3.42
CA PRO A 69 22.60 18.08 4.49
C PRO A 69 23.19 17.53 5.78
N SER A 70 23.99 18.34 6.47
CA SER A 70 24.44 17.98 7.79
C SER A 70 23.22 17.67 8.65
N PRO A 71 23.29 16.73 9.60
CA PRO A 71 22.16 16.38 10.47
C PRO A 71 21.47 17.58 11.12
N SER A 72 22.15 18.71 11.20
CA SER A 72 21.65 19.97 11.76
C SER A 72 20.68 20.75 10.88
N SER A 73 20.52 20.46 9.57
CA SER A 73 19.65 21.23 8.68
C SER A 73 18.25 20.64 8.46
N LEU A 74 17.97 19.43 8.92
CA LEU A 74 16.65 18.76 8.86
C LEU A 74 15.85 18.89 10.17
N SER A 75 16.40 19.53 11.21
CA SER A 75 15.84 19.51 12.57
C SER A 75 14.74 20.55 12.85
N SER A 76 14.10 21.17 11.86
CA SER A 76 13.26 22.35 12.15
C SER A 76 11.74 22.17 12.10
N THR A 77 11.21 20.94 11.97
CA THR A 77 9.74 20.76 11.93
C THR A 77 9.14 19.83 12.99
N CYS A 78 9.93 19.08 13.74
CA CYS A 78 9.44 18.35 14.90
C CYS A 78 9.52 19.20 16.18
N THR A 79 8.72 20.28 16.25
CA THR A 79 8.62 21.13 17.44
C THR A 79 7.69 20.54 18.50
N ASN A 80 8.04 19.40 19.08
CA ASN A 80 7.46 19.00 20.38
C ASN A 80 8.45 18.10 21.13
N LYS A 81 9.59 18.66 21.53
CA LYS A 81 10.39 18.11 22.62
C LYS A 81 9.71 18.45 23.95
N SER A 82 8.56 17.84 24.22
CA SER A 82 8.12 17.71 25.62
C SER A 82 8.95 16.59 26.22
N SER A 83 9.86 16.94 27.10
CA SER A 83 10.58 16.01 27.97
C SER A 83 9.62 15.39 29.00
N VAL A 84 8.69 14.59 28.52
CA VAL A 84 7.97 13.64 29.37
C VAL A 84 8.88 12.44 29.44
N SER A 85 9.41 12.15 30.62
CA SER A 85 10.05 10.85 30.90
C SER A 85 9.01 9.77 30.65
N LEU A 86 9.11 9.13 29.48
CA LEU A 86 8.21 8.06 29.07
C LEU A 86 8.43 6.85 30.00
N PRO A 87 7.38 6.15 30.43
CA PRO A 87 7.54 4.95 31.23
C PRO A 87 8.38 3.95 30.44
N SER A 88 9.47 3.49 31.03
CA SER A 88 10.32 2.44 30.49
C SER A 88 9.46 1.20 30.27
N CYS A 89 9.39 0.66 29.04
CA CYS A 89 8.77 -0.64 28.81
C CYS A 89 9.50 -1.70 29.64
N GLY A 90 8.77 -2.67 30.22
CA GLY A 90 9.32 -3.69 31.10
C GLY A 90 10.17 -4.78 30.40
N HIS A 91 10.60 -4.59 29.15
CA HIS A 91 11.35 -5.58 28.39
C HIS A 91 12.80 -5.65 28.84
N SER A 92 13.12 -6.67 29.64
CA SER A 92 14.49 -6.96 30.08
C SER A 92 15.11 -8.20 29.39
N ALA A 93 14.28 -8.98 28.68
CA ALA A 93 14.68 -10.25 28.09
C ALA A 93 15.45 -10.09 26.76
N TYR A 94 15.41 -8.91 26.13
CA TYR A 94 16.08 -8.63 24.87
C TYR A 94 16.45 -7.14 24.76
N PRO A 95 17.44 -6.76 23.90
CA PRO A 95 17.79 -5.36 23.64
C PRO A 95 16.62 -4.60 23.01
N CYS A 96 15.89 -3.82 23.80
CA CYS A 96 14.74 -3.07 23.34
C CYS A 96 15.13 -1.65 22.90
N ARG A 97 14.93 -1.33 21.63
CA ARG A 97 15.26 0.00 21.07
C ARG A 97 14.41 1.12 21.69
N PHE A 98 13.19 0.80 22.12
CA PHE A 98 12.31 1.77 22.79
C PHE A 98 12.81 2.20 24.18
N GLN A 99 13.76 1.47 24.78
CA GLN A 99 14.45 1.86 26.02
C GLN A 99 15.78 2.57 25.75
N ASN A 100 16.30 2.53 24.52
CA ASN A 100 17.61 3.06 24.20
C ASN A 100 17.53 4.56 23.84
N PRO A 101 18.11 5.48 24.66
CA PRO A 101 18.06 6.93 24.38
C PRO A 101 18.67 7.33 23.03
N ILE A 102 19.70 6.60 22.57
CA ILE A 102 20.31 6.84 21.27
C ILE A 102 19.33 6.51 20.15
N ALA A 103 18.62 5.38 20.25
CA ALA A 103 17.63 4.99 19.28
C ALA A 103 16.41 5.93 19.27
N GLN A 104 15.99 6.42 20.46
CA GLN A 104 14.91 7.39 20.59
C GLN A 104 15.24 8.76 19.95
N ALA A 105 16.52 9.12 19.91
CA ALA A 105 16.99 10.38 19.34
C ALA A 105 17.24 10.30 17.81
N GLN A 106 17.13 9.12 17.20
CA GLN A 106 17.33 8.94 15.76
C GLN A 106 16.08 9.34 14.98
N ASP A 107 16.15 10.40 14.19
CA ASP A 107 15.05 10.83 13.30
C ASP A 107 14.83 9.87 12.12
N TRP A 108 15.81 9.06 11.77
CA TRP A 108 15.75 8.00 10.77
C TRP A 108 16.85 6.96 11.02
N ILE A 109 16.65 5.75 10.52
CA ILE A 109 17.58 4.64 10.67
C ILE A 109 18.44 4.45 9.40
N PRO A 110 19.64 3.85 9.51
CA PRO A 110 20.42 3.44 8.35
C PRO A 110 19.61 2.58 7.39
N TYR A 111 19.76 2.81 6.10
CA TYR A 111 19.07 2.05 5.07
C TYR A 111 19.99 1.75 3.88
N ARG A 112 19.68 0.66 3.18
CA ARG A 112 20.28 0.28 1.90
C ARG A 112 19.18 -0.04 0.90
N VAL A 113 19.43 0.23 -0.37
CA VAL A 113 18.50 -0.11 -1.46
C VAL A 113 19.21 -1.08 -2.40
N PHE A 114 18.53 -2.16 -2.75
CA PHE A 114 19.03 -3.18 -3.68
C PHE A 114 18.05 -3.35 -4.84
N ALA A 115 18.59 -3.52 -6.03
CA ALA A 115 17.81 -3.74 -7.23
C ALA A 115 18.55 -4.65 -8.21
N PRO A 116 17.86 -5.32 -9.15
CA PRO A 116 18.48 -5.87 -10.34
C PRO A 116 19.25 -4.78 -11.09
N ASP A 117 20.38 -5.11 -11.73
CA ASP A 117 21.23 -4.12 -12.40
C ASP A 117 20.47 -3.33 -13.47
N CYS A 118 19.56 -3.97 -14.20
CA CYS A 118 18.71 -3.32 -15.20
C CYS A 118 17.74 -2.27 -14.61
N LEU A 119 17.43 -2.32 -13.31
CA LEU A 119 16.56 -1.37 -12.61
C LEU A 119 17.33 -0.40 -11.71
N LYS A 120 18.66 -0.49 -11.66
CA LYS A 120 19.51 0.34 -10.80
C LYS A 120 19.24 1.83 -10.98
N LEU A 121 19.35 2.33 -12.22
CA LEU A 121 19.14 3.75 -12.52
C LEU A 121 17.73 4.21 -12.15
N ARG A 122 16.73 3.39 -12.44
CA ARG A 122 15.34 3.72 -12.13
C ARG A 122 15.10 3.76 -10.61
N SER A 123 15.68 2.81 -9.87
CA SER A 123 15.62 2.78 -8.40
C SER A 123 16.34 3.97 -7.80
N GLN A 124 17.46 4.39 -8.39
CA GLN A 124 18.22 5.58 -7.97
C GLN A 124 17.44 6.88 -8.17
N GLU A 125 16.67 6.99 -9.26
CA GLU A 125 15.87 8.17 -9.59
C GLU A 125 14.58 8.25 -8.74
N ILE A 126 13.87 7.13 -8.60
CA ILE A 126 12.52 7.09 -8.02
C ILE A 126 12.55 6.73 -6.53
N LEU A 127 13.14 5.58 -6.16
CA LEU A 127 13.05 5.02 -4.80
C LEU A 127 14.04 5.65 -3.83
N LEU A 128 15.32 5.69 -4.19
CA LEU A 128 16.38 6.10 -3.26
C LEU A 128 16.14 7.47 -2.60
N PRO A 129 15.63 8.51 -3.31
CA PRO A 129 15.34 9.82 -2.72
C PRO A 129 14.14 9.84 -1.77
N LEU A 130 13.33 8.77 -1.75
CA LEU A 130 12.13 8.68 -0.92
C LEU A 130 12.38 8.04 0.44
N VAL A 131 13.39 7.18 0.56
CA VAL A 131 13.57 6.34 1.77
C VAL A 131 13.76 7.19 3.03
N ALA A 132 14.72 8.11 3.04
CA ALA A 132 14.96 8.95 4.22
C ALA A 132 13.77 9.86 4.59
N PRO A 133 13.11 10.58 3.66
CA PRO A 133 11.91 11.36 3.97
C PRO A 133 10.76 10.52 4.54
N CYS A 134 10.52 9.31 4.01
CA CYS A 134 9.46 8.43 4.52
C CYS A 134 9.78 7.88 5.92
N LEU A 135 11.02 7.47 6.17
CA LEU A 135 11.48 7.04 7.50
C LEU A 135 11.39 8.17 8.53
N SER A 136 11.79 9.39 8.15
CA SER A 136 11.69 10.56 9.01
C SER A 136 10.23 10.93 9.31
N ALA A 137 9.34 10.84 8.32
CA ALA A 137 7.91 11.05 8.50
C ALA A 137 7.31 10.03 9.47
N ALA A 138 7.67 8.75 9.36
CA ALA A 138 7.22 7.70 10.25
C ALA A 138 7.72 7.94 11.70
N HIS A 139 9.00 8.33 11.87
CA HIS A 139 9.55 8.69 13.18
C HIS A 139 8.79 9.89 13.79
N CYS A 140 8.49 10.93 13.03
CA CYS A 140 7.71 12.07 13.50
C CYS A 140 6.31 11.68 14.00
N VAL A 141 5.70 10.65 13.42
CA VAL A 141 4.36 10.19 13.78
C VAL A 141 4.40 9.18 14.94
N LEU A 142 5.20 8.12 14.84
CA LEU A 142 5.20 6.98 15.77
C LEU A 142 6.38 6.95 16.75
N GLY A 143 7.42 7.77 16.52
CA GLY A 143 8.61 7.78 17.37
C GLY A 143 9.63 6.72 16.96
N THR A 144 10.28 6.10 17.95
CA THR A 144 11.42 5.18 17.75
C THR A 144 11.10 4.06 16.77
N HIS A 145 11.93 3.90 15.75
CA HIS A 145 11.81 2.79 14.81
C HIS A 145 12.22 1.47 15.50
N PRO A 146 11.42 0.39 15.36
CA PRO A 146 11.68 -0.88 16.05
C PRO A 146 13.01 -1.54 15.66
N PHE A 147 13.48 -1.29 14.44
CA PHE A 147 14.69 -1.90 13.89
C PHE A 147 15.84 -0.91 13.78
N SER A 148 17.09 -1.44 13.85
CA SER A 148 18.33 -0.65 13.78
C SER A 148 18.68 -0.21 12.34
N ARG A 149 18.13 -0.90 11.34
CA ARG A 149 18.39 -0.72 9.90
C ARG A 149 17.20 -1.21 9.10
N VAL A 150 17.05 -0.73 7.87
CA VAL A 150 16.15 -1.31 6.87
C VAL A 150 16.87 -1.48 5.53
N ASP A 151 16.71 -2.64 4.93
CA ASP A 151 17.09 -2.91 3.55
C ASP A 151 15.83 -2.88 2.69
N VAL A 152 15.87 -2.25 1.52
CA VAL A 152 14.77 -2.24 0.55
C VAL A 152 15.24 -2.95 -0.71
N LEU A 153 14.56 -4.04 -1.06
CA LEU A 153 14.86 -4.84 -2.23
C LEU A 153 13.75 -4.70 -3.28
N ILE A 154 14.14 -4.33 -4.49
CA ILE A 154 13.23 -4.39 -5.65
C ILE A 154 13.15 -5.83 -6.15
N VAL A 155 11.94 -6.38 -6.08
CA VAL A 155 11.61 -7.74 -6.52
C VAL A 155 10.96 -7.73 -7.91
N PRO A 156 10.99 -8.88 -8.65
CA PRO A 156 10.47 -8.98 -10.02
C PRO A 156 8.97 -8.69 -10.16
N ALA A 157 8.51 -8.53 -11.40
CA ALA A 157 7.09 -8.33 -11.75
C ALA A 157 6.19 -9.52 -11.38
N SER A 158 6.77 -10.71 -11.29
CA SER A 158 6.08 -11.96 -10.89
C SER A 158 5.81 -12.04 -9.39
N PHE A 159 6.34 -11.13 -8.57
CA PHE A 159 6.01 -11.08 -7.14
C PHE A 159 4.53 -10.80 -6.95
N SER A 160 3.85 -11.59 -6.12
CA SER A 160 2.39 -11.62 -5.99
C SER A 160 1.77 -10.39 -5.32
N SER A 161 2.59 -9.47 -4.78
CA SER A 161 2.15 -8.23 -4.12
C SER A 161 2.94 -7.01 -4.62
N LEU A 162 2.49 -5.81 -4.28
CA LEU A 162 3.24 -4.57 -4.53
C LEU A 162 4.36 -4.33 -3.52
N GLY A 163 4.23 -4.88 -2.31
CA GLY A 163 5.22 -4.81 -1.27
C GLY A 163 5.05 -5.91 -0.23
N MET A 164 6.04 -6.09 0.63
CA MET A 164 6.01 -6.96 1.78
C MET A 164 7.06 -6.51 2.79
N ALA A 165 6.65 -6.27 4.01
CA ALA A 165 7.54 -5.94 5.10
C ALA A 165 7.94 -7.17 5.93
N SER A 166 9.20 -7.17 6.37
CA SER A 166 9.76 -8.16 7.26
C SER A 166 10.78 -7.49 8.18
N PRO A 167 11.17 -8.09 9.33
CA PRO A 167 12.17 -7.48 10.18
C PRO A 167 13.45 -7.10 9.44
N HIS A 168 13.80 -5.82 9.42
CA HIS A 168 14.97 -5.24 8.76
C HIS A 168 14.98 -5.24 7.22
N ILE A 169 13.93 -5.76 6.55
CA ILE A 169 13.88 -5.78 5.09
C ILE A 169 12.46 -5.52 4.57
N ILE A 170 12.39 -4.75 3.50
CA ILE A 170 11.18 -4.46 2.74
C ILE A 170 11.39 -4.95 1.31
N PHE A 171 10.47 -5.75 0.80
CA PHE A 171 10.37 -6.04 -0.63
C PHE A 171 9.41 -5.06 -1.29
N LEU A 172 9.79 -4.52 -2.42
CA LEU A 172 8.93 -3.69 -3.27
C LEU A 172 8.94 -4.25 -4.69
N SER A 173 7.77 -4.50 -5.25
CA SER A 173 7.66 -4.91 -6.65
C SER A 173 8.24 -3.84 -7.57
N GLN A 174 8.89 -4.26 -8.65
CA GLN A 174 9.34 -3.33 -9.69
C GLN A 174 8.21 -2.47 -10.26
N SER A 175 6.96 -2.89 -10.09
CA SER A 175 5.77 -2.14 -10.52
C SER A 175 5.66 -0.76 -9.90
N VAL A 176 6.16 -0.57 -8.67
CA VAL A 176 6.14 0.72 -7.98
C VAL A 176 7.13 1.74 -8.57
N LEU A 177 8.10 1.28 -9.37
CA LEU A 177 9.06 2.15 -10.05
C LEU A 177 8.50 2.76 -11.34
N SER A 178 7.28 2.39 -11.75
CA SER A 178 6.61 2.97 -12.92
C SER A 178 6.15 4.41 -12.65
N GLY A 179 6.08 5.22 -13.70
CA GLY A 179 5.59 6.60 -13.59
C GLY A 179 6.47 7.52 -12.74
N ARG A 180 5.83 8.34 -11.92
CA ARG A 180 6.46 9.28 -11.00
C ARG A 180 6.60 8.67 -9.59
N LYS A 181 7.04 9.48 -8.63
CA LYS A 181 7.34 9.04 -7.25
C LYS A 181 6.12 8.69 -6.39
N HIS A 182 4.89 8.97 -6.84
CA HIS A 182 3.69 8.89 -6.01
C HIS A 182 3.43 7.45 -5.53
N LEU A 183 3.19 6.52 -6.44
CA LEU A 183 2.92 5.12 -6.10
C LEU A 183 4.07 4.51 -5.27
N CYS A 184 5.32 4.77 -5.66
CA CYS A 184 6.48 4.29 -4.93
C CYS A 184 6.52 4.83 -3.48
N GLY A 185 6.25 6.13 -3.29
CA GLY A 185 6.24 6.75 -1.97
C GLY A 185 5.12 6.23 -1.08
N VAL A 186 3.91 6.09 -1.61
CA VAL A 186 2.76 5.54 -0.87
C VAL A 186 3.05 4.10 -0.42
N ARG A 187 3.51 3.23 -1.34
CA ARG A 187 3.80 1.83 -1.01
C ARG A 187 4.98 1.69 -0.05
N LEU A 188 6.03 2.48 -0.23
CA LEU A 188 7.13 2.52 0.74
C LEU A 188 6.66 2.93 2.13
N CYS A 189 5.78 3.93 2.25
CA CYS A 189 5.20 4.36 3.53
C CYS A 189 4.34 3.25 4.16
N HIS A 190 3.58 2.48 3.35
CA HIS A 190 2.82 1.32 3.80
C HIS A 190 3.75 0.27 4.43
N GLU A 191 4.79 -0.15 3.71
CA GLU A 191 5.74 -1.16 4.20
C GLU A 191 6.54 -0.66 5.42
N ILE A 192 6.85 0.63 5.49
CA ILE A 192 7.48 1.22 6.68
C ILE A 192 6.52 1.16 7.89
N ALA A 193 5.21 1.36 7.70
CA ALA A 193 4.23 1.29 8.78
C ALA A 193 4.15 -0.10 9.40
N HIS A 194 4.34 -1.14 8.61
CA HIS A 194 4.42 -2.52 9.09
C HIS A 194 5.54 -2.77 10.09
N ALA A 195 6.61 -1.96 10.11
CA ALA A 195 7.62 -2.08 11.16
C ALA A 195 7.02 -2.01 12.57
N TRP A 196 5.99 -1.18 12.76
CA TRP A 196 5.25 -1.08 14.03
C TRP A 196 4.04 -2.02 14.06
N PHE A 197 3.19 -2.01 13.03
CA PHE A 197 1.94 -2.77 12.97
C PHE A 197 2.03 -3.94 11.99
N GLY A 198 2.12 -5.12 12.53
CA GLY A 198 2.40 -6.37 11.82
C GLY A 198 3.71 -7.02 12.29
N LEU A 199 4.73 -6.24 12.62
CA LEU A 199 6.04 -6.74 13.07
C LEU A 199 6.27 -6.52 14.56
N ALA A 200 6.51 -5.29 15.03
CA ALA A 200 6.74 -5.02 16.44
C ALA A 200 5.50 -5.28 17.28
N ILE A 201 4.33 -4.94 16.77
CA ILE A 201 3.03 -5.31 17.33
C ILE A 201 2.38 -6.24 16.33
N GLY A 202 2.24 -7.53 16.65
CA GLY A 202 1.64 -8.50 15.75
C GLY A 202 0.15 -8.70 16.05
N ALA A 203 -0.64 -9.03 15.03
CA ALA A 203 -1.95 -9.63 15.22
C ALA A 203 -1.76 -11.02 15.87
N ARG A 204 -2.65 -11.39 16.81
CA ARG A 204 -2.54 -12.69 17.49
C ARG A 204 -2.59 -13.85 16.52
N ASP A 205 -3.44 -13.76 15.52
CA ASP A 205 -3.59 -14.72 14.43
C ASP A 205 -4.21 -14.07 13.20
N TRP A 206 -4.39 -14.83 12.12
CA TRP A 206 -4.92 -14.35 10.84
C TRP A 206 -6.37 -13.84 10.90
N THR A 207 -7.10 -14.09 11.99
CA THR A 207 -8.46 -13.54 12.18
C THR A 207 -8.46 -12.08 12.64
N GLU A 208 -7.28 -11.53 12.94
CA GLU A 208 -7.06 -10.14 13.37
C GLU A 208 -6.21 -9.35 12.36
N GLU A 209 -6.14 -9.79 11.11
CA GLU A 209 -5.26 -9.25 10.06
C GLU A 209 -5.47 -7.74 9.79
N TRP A 210 -6.68 -7.22 10.03
CA TRP A 210 -6.96 -5.79 9.89
C TRP A 210 -6.10 -4.90 10.81
N ILE A 211 -5.61 -5.45 11.96
CA ILE A 211 -4.70 -4.76 12.88
C ILE A 211 -3.34 -4.47 12.23
N SER A 212 -2.91 -5.33 11.30
CA SER A 212 -1.72 -5.08 10.51
C SER A 212 -2.04 -4.18 9.31
N GLU A 213 -2.89 -4.67 8.42
CA GLU A 213 -3.11 -4.07 7.10
C GLU A 213 -3.94 -2.78 7.15
N GLY A 214 -4.98 -2.74 7.97
CA GLY A 214 -5.78 -1.53 8.16
C GLY A 214 -4.97 -0.39 8.77
N PHE A 215 -4.10 -0.70 9.75
CA PHE A 215 -3.20 0.29 10.35
C PHE A 215 -2.15 0.79 9.37
N ALA A 216 -1.53 -0.10 8.61
CA ALA A 216 -0.56 0.28 7.59
C ALA A 216 -1.21 1.16 6.50
N THR A 217 -2.42 0.81 6.07
CA THR A 217 -3.19 1.59 5.07
C THR A 217 -3.58 2.97 5.59
N TYR A 218 -3.90 3.11 6.88
CA TYR A 218 -4.16 4.41 7.49
C TYR A 218 -2.88 5.25 7.60
N LEU A 219 -1.79 4.65 8.05
CA LEU A 219 -0.53 5.34 8.29
C LEU A 219 0.22 5.71 7.00
N GLU A 220 0.03 4.97 5.90
CA GLU A 220 0.66 5.31 4.62
C GLU A 220 0.29 6.72 4.15
N ASP A 221 -0.97 7.14 4.35
CA ASP A 221 -1.42 8.48 4.00
C ASP A 221 -0.78 9.54 4.88
N VAL A 222 -0.73 9.29 6.19
CA VAL A 222 -0.14 10.21 7.17
C VAL A 222 1.36 10.36 6.90
N PHE A 223 2.08 9.27 6.71
CA PHE A 223 3.52 9.29 6.43
C PHE A 223 3.81 9.96 5.10
N TRP A 224 3.05 9.63 4.05
CA TRP A 224 3.28 10.20 2.72
C TRP A 224 3.00 11.70 2.68
N ALA A 225 1.95 12.18 3.31
CA ALA A 225 1.67 13.61 3.44
C ALA A 225 2.81 14.36 4.16
N ASN A 226 3.32 13.79 5.26
CA ASN A 226 4.44 14.33 6.00
C ASN A 226 5.75 14.30 5.18
N ALA A 227 6.03 13.20 4.47
CA ALA A 227 7.22 13.07 3.62
C ALA A 227 7.24 14.10 2.47
N GLN A 228 6.06 14.42 1.93
CA GLN A 228 5.88 15.48 0.94
C GLN A 228 5.87 16.90 1.55
N LYS A 229 5.87 17.03 2.87
CA LYS A 229 5.76 18.32 3.59
C LYS A 229 4.52 19.12 3.17
N LEU A 230 3.39 18.46 3.01
CA LEU A 230 2.13 19.11 2.67
C LEU A 230 1.64 19.99 3.81
N SER A 231 0.96 21.10 3.46
CA SER A 231 0.19 21.86 4.44
C SER A 231 -0.98 21.02 4.96
N GLU A 232 -1.49 21.33 6.15
CA GLU A 232 -2.65 20.64 6.75
C GLU A 232 -3.85 20.61 5.80
N GLU A 233 -4.10 21.72 5.10
CA GLU A 233 -5.18 21.84 4.13
C GLU A 233 -4.96 20.92 2.91
N ALA A 234 -3.76 20.95 2.31
CA ALA A 234 -3.44 20.07 1.18
C ALA A 234 -3.47 18.58 1.56
N ALA A 235 -2.99 18.22 2.76
CA ALA A 235 -3.06 16.88 3.29
C ALA A 235 -4.51 16.42 3.47
N LYS A 236 -5.37 17.27 4.03
CA LYS A 236 -6.81 17.02 4.20
C LYS A 236 -7.52 16.78 2.86
N GLU A 237 -7.25 17.60 1.85
CA GLU A 237 -7.84 17.43 0.52
C GLU A 237 -7.41 16.13 -0.16
N GLN A 238 -6.11 15.78 -0.09
CA GLN A 238 -5.63 14.49 -0.61
C GLN A 238 -6.24 13.32 0.15
N HIS A 239 -6.35 13.43 1.48
CA HIS A 239 -6.99 12.40 2.30
C HIS A 239 -8.45 12.18 1.91
N GLN A 240 -9.23 13.26 1.68
CA GLN A 240 -10.62 13.15 1.22
C GLN A 240 -10.75 12.47 -0.15
N LEU A 241 -9.87 12.79 -1.09
CA LEU A 241 -9.81 12.13 -2.40
C LEU A 241 -9.50 10.64 -2.26
N LYS A 242 -8.50 10.27 -1.46
CA LYS A 242 -8.13 8.89 -1.20
C LYS A 242 -9.25 8.12 -0.48
N SER A 243 -9.92 8.75 0.50
CA SER A 243 -11.08 8.16 1.17
C SER A 243 -12.19 7.82 0.17
N LEU A 244 -12.48 8.72 -0.78
CA LEU A 244 -13.45 8.43 -1.84
C LEU A 244 -13.02 7.26 -2.73
N LEU A 245 -11.75 7.19 -3.15
CA LEU A 245 -11.23 6.09 -3.96
C LEU A 245 -11.33 4.75 -3.21
N ARG A 246 -10.92 4.74 -1.93
CA ARG A 246 -11.03 3.55 -1.07
C ARG A 246 -12.47 3.13 -0.82
N TRP A 247 -13.37 4.10 -0.65
CA TRP A 247 -14.80 3.80 -0.51
C TRP A 247 -15.36 3.12 -1.74
N ARG A 248 -15.06 3.63 -2.93
CA ARG A 248 -15.48 3.01 -4.19
C ARG A 248 -14.93 1.59 -4.32
N ARG A 249 -13.65 1.42 -3.99
CA ARG A 249 -13.01 0.10 -3.97
C ARG A 249 -13.68 -0.84 -2.97
N LEU A 250 -13.99 -0.38 -1.76
CA LEU A 250 -14.69 -1.19 -0.75
C LEU A 250 -16.08 -1.61 -1.22
N GLN A 251 -16.82 -0.73 -1.93
CA GLN A 251 -18.11 -1.09 -2.53
C GLN A 251 -17.94 -2.24 -3.53
N ASP A 252 -16.94 -2.17 -4.41
CA ASP A 252 -16.67 -3.21 -5.41
C ASP A 252 -16.27 -4.53 -4.73
N GLU A 253 -15.39 -4.49 -3.73
CA GLU A 253 -14.96 -5.66 -2.96
C GLU A 253 -16.13 -6.36 -2.25
N VAL A 254 -17.00 -5.58 -1.60
CA VAL A 254 -18.18 -6.12 -0.90
C VAL A 254 -19.19 -6.75 -1.86
N GLN A 255 -19.35 -6.18 -3.05
CA GLN A 255 -20.27 -6.75 -4.06
C GLN A 255 -19.76 -8.05 -4.67
N ASN A 256 -18.44 -8.25 -4.72
CA ASN A 256 -17.79 -9.33 -5.45
C ASN A 256 -17.16 -10.40 -4.54
N SER A 257 -17.40 -10.37 -3.23
CA SER A 257 -16.83 -11.32 -2.27
C SER A 257 -17.90 -11.97 -1.38
N GLU A 258 -17.58 -13.12 -0.82
CA GLU A 258 -18.43 -13.83 0.13
C GLU A 258 -18.53 -13.04 1.45
N GLU A 259 -19.72 -12.98 2.05
CA GLU A 259 -19.99 -12.22 3.28
C GLU A 259 -19.07 -12.62 4.44
N GLU A 260 -18.77 -13.90 4.59
CA GLU A 260 -17.89 -14.41 5.66
C GLU A 260 -16.50 -13.81 5.60
N LEU A 261 -15.97 -13.55 4.39
CA LEU A 261 -14.65 -12.96 4.17
C LEU A 261 -14.62 -11.44 4.37
N GLN A 262 -15.78 -10.81 4.52
CA GLN A 262 -15.91 -9.36 4.74
C GLN A 262 -15.87 -8.95 6.21
N VAL A 263 -15.89 -9.92 7.13
CA VAL A 263 -15.86 -9.69 8.57
C VAL A 263 -14.41 -9.48 9.02
N LEU A 264 -14.14 -8.36 9.70
CA LEU A 264 -12.79 -8.02 10.17
C LEU A 264 -12.35 -8.84 11.37
N ARG A 265 -13.30 -9.23 12.25
CA ARG A 265 -13.06 -10.05 13.45
C ARG A 265 -13.94 -11.31 13.41
N PRO A 266 -13.59 -12.31 12.58
CA PRO A 266 -14.40 -13.52 12.47
C PRO A 266 -14.37 -14.39 13.74
N ASN A 267 -13.31 -14.34 14.57
CA ASN A 267 -13.21 -15.06 15.84
C ASN A 267 -13.66 -14.19 17.02
N LYS A 268 -14.96 -14.21 17.31
CA LYS A 268 -15.57 -13.40 18.37
C LYS A 268 -15.30 -13.91 19.78
N GLU A 269 -15.15 -15.23 19.95
CA GLU A 269 -15.14 -15.89 21.26
C GLU A 269 -13.77 -15.84 21.93
N ASN A 270 -12.71 -15.57 21.17
CA ASN A 270 -11.37 -15.35 21.72
C ASN A 270 -10.82 -16.49 22.58
N THR A 271 -11.34 -17.69 22.39
CA THR A 271 -10.88 -18.86 23.10
C THR A 271 -9.56 -19.33 22.51
N SER A 272 -8.59 -19.62 23.37
CA SER A 272 -7.34 -20.28 22.98
C SER A 272 -7.56 -21.71 22.49
N GLU A 273 -8.75 -22.25 22.68
CA GLU A 273 -9.18 -23.54 22.17
C GLU A 273 -9.80 -23.35 20.78
N VAL A 274 -9.25 -24.04 19.79
CA VAL A 274 -9.79 -24.13 18.45
C VAL A 274 -11.04 -25.01 18.53
N SER A 275 -12.22 -24.39 18.67
CA SER A 275 -13.50 -25.10 18.49
C SER A 275 -13.64 -25.51 17.03
N ASP A 276 -14.51 -26.47 16.71
CA ASP A 276 -14.78 -26.86 15.32
C ASP A 276 -15.18 -25.66 14.43
N SER A 277 -15.89 -24.69 14.99
CA SER A 277 -16.19 -23.41 14.35
C SER A 277 -14.93 -22.54 14.17
N GLY A 278 -14.02 -22.52 15.16
CA GLY A 278 -12.74 -21.83 15.10
C GLY A 278 -11.80 -22.40 14.04
N ALA A 279 -11.81 -23.72 13.84
CA ALA A 279 -11.07 -24.37 12.78
C ALA A 279 -11.56 -23.95 11.38
N THR A 280 -12.85 -23.75 11.20
CA THR A 280 -13.43 -23.21 9.98
C THR A 280 -13.02 -21.77 9.76
N ILE A 281 -13.02 -20.93 10.79
CA ILE A 281 -12.61 -19.52 10.72
C ILE A 281 -11.12 -19.39 10.39
N VAL A 282 -10.25 -20.18 11.03
CA VAL A 282 -8.82 -20.23 10.70
C VAL A 282 -8.60 -20.74 9.28
N LYS A 283 -9.39 -21.72 8.84
CA LYS A 283 -9.36 -22.22 7.46
C LYS A 283 -9.75 -21.15 6.44
N HIS A 284 -10.74 -20.30 6.75
CA HIS A 284 -11.09 -19.13 5.93
C HIS A 284 -9.96 -18.07 5.95
N GLY A 285 -9.35 -17.82 7.10
CA GLY A 285 -8.19 -16.92 7.20
C GLY A 285 -6.99 -17.37 6.36
N LEU A 286 -6.85 -18.65 6.09
CA LEU A 286 -5.81 -19.24 5.25
C LEU A 286 -6.29 -19.49 3.80
N ASN A 287 -7.49 -19.05 3.43
CA ASN A 287 -8.00 -19.21 2.07
C ASN A 287 -7.10 -18.46 1.07
N PRO A 288 -6.54 -19.16 0.05
CA PRO A 288 -5.71 -18.53 -0.98
C PRO A 288 -6.43 -17.38 -1.71
N GLY A 289 -7.75 -17.44 -1.87
CA GLY A 289 -8.55 -16.37 -2.47
C GLY A 289 -8.53 -15.08 -1.66
N LYS A 290 -8.25 -15.14 -0.35
CA LYS A 290 -8.16 -13.96 0.52
C LYS A 290 -6.95 -13.06 0.20
N ILE A 291 -5.89 -13.59 -0.40
CA ILE A 291 -4.69 -12.83 -0.79
C ILE A 291 -5.04 -11.65 -1.73
N PHE A 292 -6.08 -11.82 -2.56
CA PHE A 292 -6.53 -10.79 -3.50
C PHE A 292 -7.60 -9.88 -2.94
N MET A 293 -8.14 -10.19 -1.75
CA MET A 293 -9.17 -9.38 -1.10
C MET A 293 -8.56 -8.19 -0.36
N GLN A 294 -9.22 -7.04 -0.49
CA GLN A 294 -8.75 -5.81 0.16
C GLN A 294 -9.67 -5.32 1.27
N VAL A 295 -10.67 -6.10 1.67
CA VAL A 295 -11.65 -5.68 2.68
C VAL A 295 -10.98 -5.33 4.01
N HIS A 296 -10.04 -6.13 4.50
CA HIS A 296 -9.35 -5.88 5.76
C HIS A 296 -8.42 -4.65 5.70
N TYR A 297 -7.85 -4.32 4.54
CA TYR A 297 -7.15 -3.05 4.31
C TYR A 297 -8.12 -1.87 4.37
N LEU A 298 -9.14 -1.90 3.52
CA LEU A 298 -10.05 -0.79 3.27
C LEU A 298 -11.01 -0.54 4.44
N LYS A 299 -11.67 -1.59 4.93
CA LYS A 299 -12.59 -1.49 6.05
C LYS A 299 -11.83 -1.21 7.35
N GLY A 300 -10.64 -1.79 7.54
CA GLY A 300 -9.73 -1.48 8.65
C GLY A 300 -9.29 -0.01 8.64
N TYR A 301 -8.92 0.52 7.48
CA TYR A 301 -8.65 1.95 7.29
C TYR A 301 -9.83 2.81 7.77
N PHE A 302 -11.05 2.47 7.37
CA PHE A 302 -12.23 3.26 7.73
C PHE A 302 -12.60 3.16 9.22
N VAL A 303 -12.34 2.03 9.87
CA VAL A 303 -12.47 1.94 11.36
C VAL A 303 -11.57 2.97 12.03
N LEU A 304 -10.30 3.03 11.61
CA LEU A 304 -9.34 3.97 12.20
C LEU A 304 -9.69 5.42 11.88
N HIS A 305 -10.14 5.69 10.65
CA HIS A 305 -10.61 7.01 10.26
C HIS A 305 -11.85 7.44 11.06
N TYR A 306 -12.78 6.53 11.30
CA TYR A 306 -13.94 6.78 12.16
C TYR A 306 -13.52 7.17 13.57
N LEU A 307 -12.63 6.38 14.19
CA LEU A 307 -12.11 6.67 15.53
C LEU A 307 -11.28 7.98 15.59
N GLU A 308 -10.52 8.27 14.52
CA GLU A 308 -9.83 9.55 14.37
C GLU A 308 -10.80 10.74 14.36
N ASN A 309 -11.91 10.64 13.64
CA ASN A 309 -12.90 11.71 13.56
C ASN A 309 -13.54 12.03 14.93
N GLU A 310 -13.67 11.03 15.82
CA GLU A 310 -14.21 11.22 17.18
C GLU A 310 -13.27 12.04 18.09
N VAL A 311 -11.94 11.96 17.88
CA VAL A 311 -10.97 12.57 18.81
C VAL A 311 -10.07 13.62 18.15
N GLY A 312 -10.07 13.67 16.81
CA GLY A 312 -9.20 14.49 16.00
C GLY A 312 -7.80 13.91 15.80
N GLN A 313 -7.26 14.10 14.59
CA GLN A 313 -6.01 13.48 14.13
C GLN A 313 -4.84 13.65 15.11
N LYS A 314 -4.64 14.86 15.63
CA LYS A 314 -3.54 15.15 16.54
C LYS A 314 -3.56 14.30 17.81
N GLN A 315 -4.75 14.09 18.39
CA GLN A 315 -4.91 13.28 19.60
C GLN A 315 -4.81 11.78 19.25
N PHE A 316 -5.33 11.39 18.11
CA PHE A 316 -5.27 10.02 17.63
C PHE A 316 -3.82 9.56 17.36
N LEU A 317 -3.00 10.39 16.71
CA LEU A 317 -1.58 10.07 16.50
C LEU A 317 -0.76 10.06 17.80
N LYS A 318 -1.10 10.90 18.77
CA LYS A 318 -0.52 10.80 20.12
C LYS A 318 -0.91 9.49 20.82
N PHE A 319 -2.15 9.06 20.65
CA PHE A 319 -2.60 7.78 21.17
C PHE A 319 -1.84 6.62 20.52
N PHE A 320 -1.58 6.65 19.21
CA PHE A 320 -0.79 5.62 18.53
C PHE A 320 0.63 5.49 19.11
N ARG A 321 1.28 6.58 19.46
CA ARG A 321 2.59 6.51 20.14
C ARG A 321 2.51 5.78 21.46
N LEU A 322 1.53 6.13 22.30
CA LEU A 322 1.31 5.46 23.59
C LEU A 322 0.96 3.97 23.40
N PHE A 323 0.20 3.67 22.35
CA PHE A 323 -0.16 2.30 22.03
C PHE A 323 1.07 1.47 21.63
N VAL A 324 1.93 2.02 20.79
CA VAL A 324 3.21 1.39 20.41
C VAL A 324 4.10 1.18 21.63
N GLU A 325 4.23 2.17 22.49
CA GLU A 325 5.03 2.07 23.73
C GLU A 325 4.54 0.94 24.64
N ARG A 326 3.22 0.73 24.73
CA ARG A 326 2.63 -0.31 25.59
C ARG A 326 2.69 -1.71 25.00
N PHE A 327 2.49 -1.85 23.69
CA PHE A 327 2.23 -3.15 23.06
C PHE A 327 3.35 -3.68 22.16
N HIS A 328 4.43 -2.94 21.89
CA HIS A 328 5.53 -3.48 21.10
C HIS A 328 6.11 -4.75 21.74
N GLY A 329 6.50 -5.72 20.92
CA GLY A 329 6.93 -7.05 21.34
C GLY A 329 5.79 -8.01 21.68
N GLN A 330 4.52 -7.66 21.41
CA GLN A 330 3.35 -8.45 21.78
C GLN A 330 2.50 -8.83 20.57
N LEU A 331 1.75 -9.92 20.71
CA LEU A 331 0.63 -10.25 19.83
C LEU A 331 -0.66 -9.75 20.50
N ILE A 332 -1.47 -9.02 19.75
CA ILE A 332 -2.66 -8.35 20.27
C ILE A 332 -3.93 -8.78 19.54
N LEU A 333 -5.04 -8.45 20.16
CA LEU A 333 -6.40 -8.59 19.66
C LEU A 333 -7.04 -7.23 19.45
N SER A 334 -8.12 -7.18 18.67
CA SER A 334 -8.95 -5.98 18.52
C SER A 334 -9.38 -5.38 19.87
N GLN A 335 -9.66 -6.22 20.87
CA GLN A 335 -10.02 -5.77 22.20
C GLN A 335 -8.92 -4.96 22.88
N ASP A 336 -7.66 -5.35 22.75
CA ASP A 336 -6.54 -4.66 23.40
C ASP A 336 -6.44 -3.21 22.87
N PHE A 337 -6.62 -3.04 21.56
CA PHE A 337 -6.64 -1.72 20.95
C PHE A 337 -7.84 -0.89 21.42
N LEU A 338 -9.06 -1.45 21.33
CA LEU A 338 -10.27 -0.73 21.69
C LEU A 338 -10.36 -0.43 23.19
N HIS A 339 -9.92 -1.34 24.06
CA HIS A 339 -9.85 -1.09 25.51
C HIS A 339 -8.97 0.12 25.82
N MET A 340 -7.74 0.14 25.30
CA MET A 340 -6.83 1.27 25.54
C MET A 340 -7.36 2.58 24.95
N PHE A 341 -8.03 2.51 23.78
CA PHE A 341 -8.67 3.68 23.16
C PHE A 341 -9.79 4.24 24.05
N MET A 342 -10.71 3.38 24.49
CA MET A 342 -11.84 3.77 25.36
C MET A 342 -11.41 4.17 26.77
N GLU A 343 -10.26 3.66 27.26
CA GLU A 343 -9.65 4.12 28.51
C GLU A 343 -9.10 5.54 28.38
N LYS A 344 -8.37 5.78 27.26
CA LYS A 344 -7.74 7.09 26.99
C LYS A 344 -8.76 8.18 26.70
N PHE A 345 -9.85 7.86 26.02
CA PHE A 345 -10.90 8.78 25.60
C PHE A 345 -12.24 8.41 26.26
N SER A 346 -12.23 8.34 27.60
CA SER A 346 -13.38 7.88 28.39
C SER A 346 -14.63 8.75 28.23
N GLU A 347 -14.46 10.01 27.84
CA GLU A 347 -15.54 10.97 27.57
C GLU A 347 -16.43 10.53 26.40
N LEU A 348 -15.90 9.79 25.43
CA LEU A 348 -16.66 9.30 24.28
C LEU A 348 -17.79 8.34 24.67
N ARG A 349 -17.66 7.66 25.84
CA ARG A 349 -18.74 6.79 26.35
C ARG A 349 -20.03 7.58 26.62
N SER A 350 -19.89 8.80 27.12
CA SER A 350 -21.03 9.68 27.37
C SER A 350 -21.68 10.18 26.06
N GLN A 351 -20.95 10.13 24.95
CA GLN A 351 -21.40 10.49 23.62
C GLN A 351 -21.99 9.28 22.83
N GLY A 352 -22.03 8.10 23.46
CA GLY A 352 -22.61 6.89 22.88
C GLY A 352 -21.61 5.95 22.17
N LEU A 353 -20.33 6.27 22.16
CA LEU A 353 -19.31 5.35 21.62
C LEU A 353 -19.02 4.26 22.65
N SER A 354 -19.19 3.00 22.27
CA SER A 354 -18.83 1.83 23.09
C SER A 354 -18.08 0.81 22.23
N MET A 355 -17.40 -0.10 22.88
CA MET A 355 -16.72 -1.21 22.19
C MET A 355 -17.73 -2.06 21.40
N GLU A 356 -18.88 -2.33 22.02
CA GLU A 356 -19.97 -3.08 21.39
C GLU A 356 -20.48 -2.39 20.13
N ALA A 357 -20.59 -1.06 20.14
CA ALA A 357 -20.97 -0.29 18.95
C ALA A 357 -19.92 -0.41 17.83
N VAL A 358 -18.62 -0.40 18.16
CA VAL A 358 -17.55 -0.62 17.17
C VAL A 358 -17.60 -2.06 16.64
N TYR A 359 -17.82 -3.06 17.50
CA TYR A 359 -17.97 -4.44 17.06
C TYR A 359 -19.13 -4.60 16.10
N GLN A 360 -20.31 -4.15 16.51
CA GLN A 360 -21.56 -4.34 15.77
C GLN A 360 -21.66 -3.55 14.47
N ASN A 361 -21.00 -2.39 14.37
CA ASN A 361 -21.06 -1.54 13.19
C ASN A 361 -19.88 -1.74 12.23
N TRP A 362 -18.76 -2.35 12.70
CA TRP A 362 -17.54 -2.40 11.93
C TRP A 362 -16.87 -3.78 11.87
N LEU A 363 -16.55 -4.38 13.03
CA LEU A 363 -15.63 -5.52 13.07
C LEU A 363 -16.31 -6.86 12.87
N ASP A 364 -17.55 -7.02 13.36
CA ASP A 364 -18.27 -8.29 13.41
C ASP A 364 -19.34 -8.44 12.32
N VAL A 365 -19.42 -7.50 11.41
CA VAL A 365 -20.46 -7.47 10.35
C VAL A 365 -19.84 -7.55 8.97
N ALA A 366 -20.52 -8.24 8.06
CA ALA A 366 -20.25 -8.19 6.64
C ALA A 366 -20.83 -6.90 6.02
N GLY A 367 -20.46 -6.63 4.79
CA GLY A 367 -20.98 -5.50 4.03
C GLY A 367 -20.37 -4.15 4.38
N LEU A 368 -21.02 -3.10 3.90
CA LEU A 368 -20.58 -1.72 4.09
C LEU A 368 -20.98 -1.22 5.49
N PRO A 369 -20.04 -0.66 6.25
CA PRO A 369 -20.31 -0.09 7.56
C PRO A 369 -21.30 1.07 7.47
N LYS A 370 -22.39 1.04 8.27
CA LYS A 370 -23.43 2.07 8.27
C LYS A 370 -22.91 3.50 8.51
N PRO A 371 -21.95 3.74 9.45
CA PRO A 371 -21.45 5.09 9.70
C PRO A 371 -20.77 5.73 8.48
N LEU A 372 -20.27 4.94 7.52
CA LEU A 372 -19.63 5.47 6.32
C LEU A 372 -20.61 6.10 5.32
N LEU A 373 -21.87 5.73 5.35
CA LEU A 373 -22.84 6.24 4.38
C LEU A 373 -23.04 7.75 4.48
N ASP A 374 -22.90 8.31 5.69
CA ASP A 374 -23.01 9.76 5.94
C ASP A 374 -21.77 10.54 5.54
N ASP A 375 -20.58 9.93 5.56
CA ASP A 375 -19.32 10.59 5.23
C ASP A 375 -19.06 10.71 3.72
N THR A 376 -19.69 9.89 2.90
CA THR A 376 -19.47 9.90 1.44
C THR A 376 -19.78 11.24 0.79
N LEU A 377 -20.78 11.98 1.28
CA LEU A 377 -21.12 13.32 0.79
C LEU A 377 -19.96 14.31 0.99
N LYS A 378 -19.30 14.26 2.14
CA LYS A 378 -18.17 15.15 2.46
C LYS A 378 -16.99 14.94 1.51
N TRP A 379 -16.72 13.69 1.12
CA TRP A 379 -15.62 13.38 0.21
C TRP A 379 -15.93 13.82 -1.22
N THR A 380 -17.16 13.63 -1.68
CA THR A 380 -17.60 14.03 -3.04
C THR A 380 -17.60 15.54 -3.23
N GLU A 381 -17.76 16.32 -2.17
CA GLU A 381 -17.76 17.78 -2.21
C GLU A 381 -16.35 18.40 -2.09
N SER A 382 -15.31 17.59 -1.89
CA SER A 382 -13.94 18.12 -1.78
C SER A 382 -13.47 18.79 -3.08
N ARG A 383 -12.56 19.78 -2.95
CA ARG A 383 -12.07 20.54 -4.12
C ARG A 383 -11.46 19.64 -5.19
N LEU A 384 -10.57 18.72 -4.78
CA LEU A 384 -9.88 17.83 -5.73
C LEU A 384 -10.85 16.91 -6.48
N VAL A 385 -11.92 16.45 -5.83
CA VAL A 385 -12.95 15.62 -6.44
C VAL A 385 -13.81 16.45 -7.41
N ARG A 386 -14.23 17.66 -7.04
CA ARG A 386 -14.98 18.55 -7.93
C ARG A 386 -14.19 18.89 -9.19
N GLU A 387 -12.90 19.15 -9.07
CA GLU A 387 -12.02 19.35 -10.22
C GLU A 387 -12.04 18.17 -11.21
N VAL A 388 -12.05 16.94 -10.70
CA VAL A 388 -12.17 15.75 -11.53
C VAL A 388 -13.55 15.65 -12.19
N GLN A 389 -14.63 15.93 -11.46
CA GLN A 389 -15.99 15.91 -12.01
C GLN A 389 -16.18 16.92 -13.15
N ASP A 390 -15.59 18.10 -13.01
CA ASP A 390 -15.57 19.11 -14.07
C ASP A 390 -14.81 18.60 -15.30
N GLU A 391 -13.65 17.96 -15.11
CA GLU A 391 -12.89 17.38 -16.22
C GLU A 391 -13.65 16.21 -16.89
N VAL A 392 -14.29 15.33 -16.12
CA VAL A 392 -15.16 14.28 -16.67
C VAL A 392 -16.23 14.88 -17.57
N THR A 393 -16.89 15.95 -17.12
CA THR A 393 -17.93 16.64 -17.90
C THR A 393 -17.37 17.15 -19.24
N LYS A 394 -16.19 17.79 -19.22
CA LYS A 394 -15.53 18.28 -20.43
C LYS A 394 -15.20 17.13 -21.41
N TRP A 395 -14.66 16.00 -20.91
CA TRP A 395 -14.33 14.84 -21.74
C TRP A 395 -15.59 14.19 -22.34
N VAL A 396 -16.67 14.08 -21.58
CA VAL A 396 -17.96 13.55 -22.06
C VAL A 396 -18.55 14.45 -23.14
N GLU A 397 -18.50 15.76 -22.97
CA GLU A 397 -18.96 16.72 -23.98
C GLU A 397 -18.09 16.67 -25.25
N PHE A 398 -16.77 16.58 -25.09
CA PHE A 398 -15.85 16.40 -26.22
C PHE A 398 -16.21 15.15 -27.02
N SER A 399 -16.45 14.02 -26.36
CA SER A 399 -16.86 12.76 -26.99
C SER A 399 -18.20 12.87 -27.71
N LYS A 400 -19.20 13.56 -27.13
CA LYS A 400 -20.50 13.78 -27.76
C LYS A 400 -20.41 14.64 -29.03
N LYS A 401 -19.59 15.70 -29.01
CA LYS A 401 -19.34 16.58 -30.18
C LYS A 401 -18.66 15.83 -31.32
N ASP A 402 -17.69 14.97 -31.01
CA ASP A 402 -16.98 14.15 -31.98
C ASP A 402 -17.92 13.17 -32.71
N ARG A 403 -18.84 12.49 -31.98
CA ARG A 403 -19.81 11.56 -32.57
C ARG A 403 -20.86 12.20 -33.44
N LYS A 404 -21.30 13.41 -33.11
CA LYS A 404 -22.31 14.11 -33.93
C LYS A 404 -21.81 14.53 -35.29
N GLY A 405 -20.54 14.21 -35.63
CA GLY A 405 -19.93 14.41 -36.92
C GLY A 405 -20.16 15.83 -37.42
N SER A 406 -19.35 16.78 -37.01
CA SER A 406 -19.36 18.12 -37.59
C SER A 406 -18.94 18.02 -39.06
N ARG A 407 -19.90 17.69 -39.94
CA ARG A 407 -19.74 17.93 -41.34
C ARG A 407 -19.56 19.44 -41.52
N LYS A 408 -18.31 19.84 -41.80
CA LYS A 408 -17.92 21.15 -42.27
C LYS A 408 -18.38 22.36 -41.44
N ARG A 409 -17.78 22.58 -40.28
CA ARG A 409 -17.59 23.95 -39.77
C ARG A 409 -16.09 24.19 -39.65
N LYS A 410 -15.59 25.22 -40.39
CA LYS A 410 -14.25 25.79 -40.15
C LYS A 410 -14.13 26.04 -38.67
N CYS A 411 -13.18 25.39 -38.02
CA CYS A 411 -12.87 25.56 -36.59
C CYS A 411 -12.60 27.05 -36.35
N SER A 412 -13.54 27.75 -35.74
CA SER A 412 -13.24 29.11 -35.26
C SER A 412 -12.26 28.94 -34.08
N ARG A 413 -11.24 29.78 -34.02
CA ARG A 413 -10.17 29.78 -33.01
C ARG A 413 -10.66 29.89 -31.55
N LYS A 414 -11.97 29.91 -31.29
CA LYS A 414 -12.57 30.16 -29.96
C LYS A 414 -12.96 28.92 -29.14
N ASP A 415 -12.83 27.70 -29.65
CA ASP A 415 -13.28 26.47 -28.96
C ASP A 415 -12.12 25.51 -28.64
N VAL A 416 -10.96 26.00 -28.22
CA VAL A 416 -9.91 25.15 -27.68
C VAL A 416 -10.32 24.75 -26.27
N VAL A 417 -10.84 23.52 -26.10
CA VAL A 417 -11.09 22.95 -24.78
C VAL A 417 -9.74 22.74 -24.13
N THR A 418 -9.49 23.44 -23.03
CA THR A 418 -8.31 23.26 -22.21
C THR A 418 -8.64 22.30 -21.08
N PHE A 419 -7.87 21.22 -20.98
CA PHE A 419 -7.96 20.24 -19.89
C PHE A 419 -6.91 20.57 -18.83
N LYS A 420 -7.25 20.28 -17.57
CA LYS A 420 -6.38 20.55 -16.42
C LYS A 420 -5.37 19.41 -16.23
N GLU A 421 -4.15 19.75 -15.81
CA GLU A 421 -3.24 18.74 -15.25
C GLU A 421 -3.78 18.23 -13.92
N LEU A 422 -3.72 16.92 -13.69
CA LEU A 422 -4.28 16.24 -12.54
C LEU A 422 -3.19 15.49 -11.77
N LEU A 423 -3.39 15.35 -10.46
CA LEU A 423 -2.59 14.49 -9.61
C LEU A 423 -2.84 13.01 -9.96
N PRO A 424 -1.93 12.07 -9.62
CA PRO A 424 -2.14 10.65 -9.91
C PRO A 424 -3.46 10.10 -9.40
N ASP A 425 -3.83 10.35 -8.13
CA ASP A 425 -5.11 9.93 -7.55
C ASP A 425 -6.32 10.57 -8.24
N GLN A 426 -6.19 11.82 -8.70
CA GLN A 426 -7.23 12.47 -9.51
C GLN A 426 -7.36 11.81 -10.89
N LEU A 427 -6.25 11.34 -11.49
CA LEU A 427 -6.28 10.60 -12.76
C LEU A 427 -6.95 9.23 -12.58
N VAL A 428 -6.68 8.53 -11.48
CA VAL A 428 -7.39 7.29 -11.15
C VAL A 428 -8.89 7.54 -11.09
N LEU A 429 -9.34 8.54 -10.32
CA LEU A 429 -10.75 8.88 -10.22
C LEU A 429 -11.36 9.30 -11.58
N LEU A 430 -10.64 10.11 -12.37
CA LEU A 430 -11.08 10.51 -13.72
C LEU A 430 -11.36 9.30 -14.59
N LEU A 431 -10.42 8.36 -14.64
CA LEU A 431 -10.52 7.17 -15.49
C LEU A 431 -11.65 6.24 -15.01
N GLU A 432 -11.83 6.08 -13.69
CA GLU A 432 -12.97 5.33 -13.12
C GLU A 432 -14.32 5.97 -13.46
N LEU A 433 -14.43 7.29 -13.35
CA LEU A 433 -15.67 7.98 -13.71
C LEU A 433 -15.94 7.94 -15.22
N LEU A 434 -14.91 8.00 -16.05
CA LEU A 434 -15.03 7.80 -17.49
C LEU A 434 -15.35 6.34 -17.85
N PHE A 435 -14.88 5.38 -17.06
CA PHE A 435 -15.27 3.98 -17.18
C PHE A 435 -16.77 3.78 -17.00
N ALA A 436 -17.42 4.51 -16.09
CA ALA A 436 -18.86 4.46 -15.91
C ALA A 436 -19.66 5.02 -17.12
N VAL A 437 -19.02 5.79 -18.03
CA VAL A 437 -19.68 6.34 -19.22
C VAL A 437 -19.97 5.22 -20.22
N LYS A 438 -21.18 5.16 -20.75
CA LYS A 438 -21.64 4.09 -21.65
C LYS A 438 -20.71 3.88 -22.85
N SER A 439 -20.21 4.97 -23.45
CA SER A 439 -19.29 4.87 -24.58
C SER A 439 -18.54 6.17 -24.80
N LEU A 440 -17.24 6.06 -25.13
CA LEU A 440 -16.36 7.14 -25.56
C LEU A 440 -15.96 6.94 -27.01
N SER A 441 -15.67 8.04 -27.74
CA SER A 441 -15.18 7.93 -29.13
C SER A 441 -13.69 7.51 -29.13
N SER A 442 -13.23 6.81 -30.16
CA SER A 442 -11.81 6.46 -30.34
C SER A 442 -10.91 7.69 -30.35
N ARG A 443 -11.40 8.80 -30.89
CA ARG A 443 -10.67 10.08 -30.88
C ARG A 443 -10.55 10.63 -29.46
N THR A 444 -11.61 10.52 -28.64
CA THR A 444 -11.55 10.91 -27.23
C THR A 444 -10.51 10.10 -26.46
N LEU A 445 -10.49 8.78 -26.65
CA LEU A 445 -9.50 7.90 -26.03
C LEU A 445 -8.06 8.24 -26.46
N GLN A 446 -7.86 8.56 -27.74
CA GLN A 446 -6.56 8.99 -28.25
C GLN A 446 -6.09 10.31 -27.61
N TRP A 447 -7.00 11.29 -27.50
CA TRP A 447 -6.69 12.57 -26.87
C TRP A 447 -6.44 12.44 -25.37
N LEU A 448 -7.23 11.63 -24.67
CA LEU A 448 -7.07 11.33 -23.24
C LEU A 448 -5.67 10.72 -22.97
N GLN A 449 -5.30 9.68 -23.74
CA GLN A 449 -3.99 9.03 -23.66
C GLN A 449 -2.84 10.03 -23.87
N LYS A 450 -2.95 10.89 -24.88
CA LYS A 450 -1.93 11.87 -25.23
C LYS A 450 -1.83 12.99 -24.21
N HIS A 451 -2.98 13.55 -23.78
CA HIS A 451 -3.02 14.71 -22.88
C HIS A 451 -2.41 14.39 -21.52
N TYR A 452 -2.80 13.25 -20.94
CA TYR A 452 -2.30 12.83 -19.62
C TYR A 452 -1.07 11.90 -19.70
N CYS A 453 -0.49 11.69 -20.86
CA CYS A 453 0.66 10.78 -21.05
C CYS A 453 0.46 9.44 -20.34
N LEU A 454 -0.72 8.79 -20.55
CA LEU A 454 -1.16 7.65 -19.74
C LEU A 454 -0.21 6.44 -19.78
N ARG A 455 0.61 6.31 -20.81
CA ARG A 455 1.66 5.27 -20.91
C ARG A 455 2.79 5.44 -19.91
N GLU A 456 3.03 6.68 -19.48
CA GLU A 456 4.15 7.09 -18.63
C GLU A 456 3.73 7.31 -17.17
N GLN A 457 2.44 7.11 -16.86
CA GLN A 457 1.92 7.21 -15.52
C GLN A 457 2.30 5.98 -14.68
N ASP A 458 2.07 6.06 -13.37
CA ASP A 458 2.27 4.93 -12.49
C ASP A 458 1.32 3.76 -12.78
N ALA A 459 1.60 2.61 -12.19
CA ALA A 459 0.88 1.38 -12.51
C ALA A 459 -0.62 1.45 -12.19
N GLU A 460 -1.05 2.22 -11.17
CA GLU A 460 -2.47 2.34 -10.83
C GLU A 460 -3.24 3.12 -11.91
N VAL A 461 -2.70 4.24 -12.37
CA VAL A 461 -3.29 5.01 -13.47
C VAL A 461 -3.31 4.20 -14.77
N ARG A 462 -2.20 3.48 -15.06
CA ARG A 462 -2.10 2.61 -16.24
C ARG A 462 -3.09 1.45 -16.20
N HIS A 463 -3.35 0.89 -15.01
CA HIS A 463 -4.38 -0.13 -14.82
C HIS A 463 -5.76 0.39 -15.22
N ARG A 464 -6.18 1.54 -14.71
CA ARG A 464 -7.46 2.17 -15.04
C ARG A 464 -7.55 2.54 -16.53
N TRP A 465 -6.43 2.92 -17.14
CA TRP A 465 -6.37 3.10 -18.58
C TRP A 465 -6.63 1.78 -19.35
N CYS A 466 -6.03 0.68 -18.91
CA CYS A 466 -6.26 -0.64 -19.51
C CYS A 466 -7.73 -1.07 -19.42
N GLU A 467 -8.40 -0.86 -18.29
CA GLU A 467 -9.85 -1.11 -18.14
C GLU A 467 -10.67 -0.33 -19.18
N LEU A 468 -10.37 0.96 -19.40
CA LEU A 468 -11.02 1.76 -20.44
C LEU A 468 -10.76 1.23 -21.85
N VAL A 469 -9.53 0.81 -22.13
CA VAL A 469 -9.13 0.20 -23.42
C VAL A 469 -9.93 -1.07 -23.68
N ILE A 470 -10.08 -1.92 -22.67
CA ILE A 470 -10.85 -3.18 -22.75
C ILE A 470 -12.33 -2.88 -22.99
N LYS A 471 -12.94 -2.05 -22.14
CA LYS A 471 -14.37 -1.71 -22.22
C LYS A 471 -14.76 -1.15 -23.59
N HIS A 472 -13.95 -0.26 -24.14
CA HIS A 472 -14.24 0.40 -25.41
C HIS A 472 -13.68 -0.34 -26.65
N LYS A 473 -13.10 -1.52 -26.45
CA LYS A 473 -12.47 -2.34 -27.50
C LYS A 473 -11.51 -1.51 -28.36
N TYR A 474 -10.71 -0.66 -27.68
CA TYR A 474 -9.81 0.30 -28.33
C TYR A 474 -8.50 -0.37 -28.77
N THR A 475 -8.54 -1.07 -29.91
CA THR A 475 -7.45 -1.92 -30.43
C THR A 475 -6.13 -1.18 -30.64
N VAL A 476 -6.17 0.13 -30.87
CA VAL A 476 -4.96 0.98 -31.07
C VAL A 476 -4.07 0.97 -29.83
N ALA A 477 -4.64 0.78 -28.63
CA ALA A 477 -3.93 0.74 -27.36
C ALA A 477 -3.75 -0.68 -26.78
N TYR A 478 -4.02 -1.74 -27.55
CA TYR A 478 -3.78 -3.11 -27.07
C TYR A 478 -2.30 -3.39 -26.77
N GLY A 479 -1.38 -2.66 -27.40
CA GLY A 479 0.04 -2.70 -27.04
C GLY A 479 0.32 -2.21 -25.62
N ASP A 480 -0.44 -1.21 -25.12
CA ASP A 480 -0.32 -0.71 -23.76
C ASP A 480 -0.79 -1.76 -22.75
N LEU A 481 -1.88 -2.47 -23.09
CA LEU A 481 -2.43 -3.55 -22.27
C LEU A 481 -1.46 -4.74 -22.19
N ILE A 482 -0.89 -5.20 -23.31
CA ILE A 482 0.11 -6.27 -23.33
C ILE A 482 1.30 -5.89 -22.44
N ASN A 483 1.83 -4.70 -22.64
CA ASN A 483 2.96 -4.18 -21.86
C ASN A 483 2.63 -4.11 -20.36
N PHE A 484 1.38 -3.74 -20.00
CA PHE A 484 0.94 -3.70 -18.62
C PHE A 484 0.92 -5.11 -18.00
N LEU A 485 0.34 -6.10 -18.68
CA LEU A 485 0.29 -7.49 -18.20
C LEU A 485 1.69 -8.10 -18.04
N GLU A 486 2.64 -7.73 -18.91
CA GLU A 486 4.04 -8.18 -18.81
C GLU A 486 4.79 -7.53 -17.63
N GLN A 487 4.59 -6.25 -17.41
CA GLN A 487 5.36 -5.48 -16.42
C GLN A 487 4.76 -5.47 -15.01
N HIS A 488 3.45 -5.73 -14.87
CA HIS A 488 2.67 -5.57 -13.64
C HIS A 488 1.77 -6.77 -13.37
N GLN A 489 2.36 -7.98 -13.32
CA GLN A 489 1.62 -9.24 -13.31
C GLN A 489 0.58 -9.31 -12.16
N ALA A 490 0.97 -8.97 -10.93
CA ALA A 490 0.06 -8.99 -9.78
C ALA A 490 -1.14 -8.04 -9.96
N MET A 491 -0.92 -6.84 -10.50
CA MET A 491 -1.99 -5.88 -10.75
C MET A 491 -2.85 -6.26 -11.96
N GLY A 492 -2.30 -7.04 -12.89
CA GLY A 492 -2.95 -7.42 -14.15
C GLY A 492 -3.98 -8.54 -14.01
N VAL A 493 -4.07 -9.23 -12.89
CA VAL A 493 -4.92 -10.42 -12.71
C VAL A 493 -6.36 -10.16 -13.12
N TYR A 494 -6.99 -9.12 -12.62
CA TYR A 494 -8.38 -8.78 -12.94
C TYR A 494 -8.59 -8.39 -14.43
N LEU A 495 -7.57 -7.87 -15.10
CA LEU A 495 -7.68 -7.54 -16.52
C LEU A 495 -7.83 -8.78 -17.41
N TYR A 496 -7.30 -9.94 -16.97
CA TYR A 496 -7.55 -11.21 -17.66
C TYR A 496 -9.03 -11.57 -17.64
N GLY A 497 -9.68 -11.46 -16.49
CA GLY A 497 -11.13 -11.67 -16.35
C GLY A 497 -11.95 -10.69 -17.20
N GLU A 498 -11.65 -9.41 -17.13
CA GLU A 498 -12.31 -8.35 -17.93
C GLU A 498 -12.24 -8.60 -19.43
N LEU A 499 -11.11 -9.08 -19.92
CA LEU A 499 -10.91 -9.42 -21.33
C LEU A 499 -11.73 -10.63 -21.77
N MET A 500 -11.99 -11.58 -20.86
CA MET A 500 -12.82 -12.78 -21.15
C MET A 500 -14.31 -12.46 -21.12
N VAL A 501 -14.78 -11.68 -20.14
CA VAL A 501 -16.20 -11.31 -19.94
C VAL A 501 -16.77 -10.54 -21.12
N ASN A 502 -15.96 -9.78 -21.84
CA ASN A 502 -16.41 -8.97 -23.00
C ASN A 502 -16.83 -9.79 -24.23
N GLU A 503 -16.65 -11.11 -24.25
CA GLU A 503 -16.98 -12.01 -25.36
C GLU A 503 -16.48 -11.53 -26.73
N ASP A 504 -15.35 -10.81 -26.75
CA ASP A 504 -14.72 -10.34 -27.98
C ASP A 504 -13.57 -11.27 -28.37
N ALA A 505 -13.68 -11.90 -29.52
CA ALA A 505 -12.72 -12.90 -30.00
C ALA A 505 -11.27 -12.37 -30.05
N ARG A 506 -11.08 -11.07 -30.34
CA ARG A 506 -9.73 -10.45 -30.38
C ARG A 506 -9.16 -10.30 -28.97
N GLN A 507 -10.00 -9.94 -28.00
CA GLN A 507 -9.61 -9.81 -26.59
C GLN A 507 -9.30 -11.18 -26.01
N GLN A 508 -10.12 -12.18 -26.26
CA GLN A 508 -9.89 -13.56 -25.81
C GLN A 508 -8.59 -14.15 -26.41
N GLN A 509 -8.34 -13.95 -27.71
CA GLN A 509 -7.08 -14.38 -28.33
C GLN A 509 -5.86 -13.66 -27.75
N LEU A 510 -6.00 -12.37 -27.37
CA LEU A 510 -4.94 -11.60 -26.74
C LEU A 510 -4.62 -12.17 -25.36
N VAL A 511 -5.65 -12.47 -24.55
CA VAL A 511 -5.51 -13.09 -23.22
C VAL A 511 -4.74 -14.39 -23.31
N HIS A 512 -5.19 -15.34 -24.17
CA HIS A 512 -4.52 -16.63 -24.30
C HIS A 512 -3.05 -16.49 -24.70
N ARG A 513 -2.73 -15.56 -25.61
CA ARG A 513 -1.33 -15.31 -26.00
C ARG A 513 -0.49 -14.75 -24.85
N CYS A 514 -1.03 -13.78 -24.11
CA CYS A 514 -0.33 -13.20 -22.96
C CYS A 514 -0.10 -14.26 -21.88
N PHE A 515 -1.12 -15.06 -21.56
CA PHE A 515 -1.02 -16.10 -20.55
C PHE A 515 0.02 -17.17 -20.93
N ILE A 516 -0.04 -17.72 -22.15
CA ILE A 516 0.94 -18.71 -22.64
C ILE A 516 2.37 -18.17 -22.56
N LYS A 517 2.57 -16.87 -22.85
CA LYS A 517 3.89 -16.24 -22.79
C LYS A 517 4.42 -16.09 -21.37
N LEU A 518 3.54 -15.78 -20.40
CA LEU A 518 3.94 -15.37 -19.05
C LEU A 518 3.77 -16.47 -18.00
N GLN A 519 3.01 -17.52 -18.26
CA GLN A 519 2.64 -18.52 -17.26
C GLN A 519 3.82 -19.18 -16.53
N GLU A 520 4.96 -19.36 -17.20
CA GLU A 520 6.17 -19.97 -16.60
C GLU A 520 6.90 -19.01 -15.66
N GLU A 521 6.71 -17.70 -15.83
CA GLU A 521 7.32 -16.66 -15.00
C GLU A 521 6.40 -16.18 -13.88
N MET A 522 5.09 -16.51 -13.94
CA MET A 522 4.11 -16.11 -12.93
C MET A 522 4.33 -16.83 -11.61
N ASP A 523 3.99 -16.14 -10.53
CA ASP A 523 3.79 -16.80 -9.23
C ASP A 523 2.74 -17.92 -9.35
N PRO A 524 2.95 -19.09 -8.73
CA PRO A 524 2.02 -20.21 -8.87
C PRO A 524 0.57 -19.92 -8.45
N SER A 525 0.37 -19.06 -7.45
CA SER A 525 -0.96 -18.66 -7.00
C SER A 525 -1.64 -17.74 -8.04
N LEU A 526 -0.90 -16.79 -8.60
CA LEU A 526 -1.36 -15.93 -9.71
C LEU A 526 -1.70 -16.76 -10.95
N GLN A 527 -0.82 -17.67 -11.34
CA GLN A 527 -1.01 -18.56 -12.49
C GLN A 527 -2.30 -19.36 -12.37
N LYS A 528 -2.56 -19.91 -11.18
CA LYS A 528 -3.78 -20.68 -10.93
C LYS A 528 -5.03 -19.83 -11.09
N VAL A 529 -5.08 -18.66 -10.46
CA VAL A 529 -6.25 -17.75 -10.52
C VAL A 529 -6.50 -17.27 -11.95
N VAL A 530 -5.44 -16.89 -12.67
CA VAL A 530 -5.57 -16.46 -14.08
C VAL A 530 -6.06 -17.64 -14.95
N ALA A 531 -5.54 -18.85 -14.75
CA ALA A 531 -5.99 -20.03 -15.49
C ALA A 531 -7.49 -20.32 -15.26
N GLU A 532 -7.96 -20.22 -14.02
CA GLU A 532 -9.39 -20.38 -13.67
C GLU A 532 -10.30 -19.32 -14.32
N MET A 533 -9.78 -18.13 -14.60
CA MET A 533 -10.51 -17.08 -15.31
C MET A 533 -10.58 -17.30 -16.83
N ILE A 534 -9.60 -18.00 -17.40
CA ILE A 534 -9.42 -18.14 -18.86
C ILE A 534 -10.03 -19.45 -19.37
N PHE A 535 -9.96 -20.52 -18.60
CA PHE A 535 -10.39 -21.87 -18.95
C PHE A 535 -11.56 -22.36 -18.11
#